data_b55bb8c98ae13f446be24c41272eafe9
#
_entry.id   b55bb8c98ae13f446be24c41272eafe9
#
_cell.length_a   1.000
_cell.length_b   1.000
_cell.length_c   1.000
_cell.angle_alpha   90.00
_cell.angle_beta   90.00
_cell.angle_gamma   90.00
#
_symmetry.space_group_name_H-M   'P 1'
#
loop_
_entity.id
_entity.type
_entity.pdbx_description
1 polymer ?
#
loop_
_entity_poly.entity_id
_entity_poly.type
_entity_poly.pdbx_seq_one_letter_code
_entity_poly.pdbx_strand_id
1 'polypeptide(L)'
;MKRAIIIGATSGIGEEVAKLLIQQGWHIGIAGRREEALEKLQATAPGQIEIQRLDVTDPDAPTLLETLIRKLGGMDLFFLSSGIGSQNPDLKPEIELNTARTNVEGFTRMVTAAFNHFKNEGGGHIAVISSIAGTKGLGIAPAYSATKRFQNT
;
A
#
# COMPACT_ATOMS: atom_id res chain seq x y z
N MET A 1 11.53 -19.15 -3.47
CA MET A 1 11.18 -17.97 -4.31
C MET A 1 10.69 -16.86 -3.43
N LYS A 2 11.18 -15.65 -3.63
CA LYS A 2 10.75 -14.49 -2.85
C LYS A 2 9.50 -13.86 -3.47
N ARG A 3 8.52 -13.60 -2.64
CA ARG A 3 7.20 -13.08 -3.05
C ARG A 3 6.88 -11.81 -2.29
N ALA A 4 6.55 -10.76 -3.00
CA ALA A 4 6.20 -9.47 -2.41
C ALA A 4 4.83 -9.01 -2.87
N ILE A 5 4.09 -8.37 -1.98
CA ILE A 5 2.86 -7.67 -2.33
C ILE A 5 3.08 -6.18 -2.11
N ILE A 6 2.73 -5.38 -3.13
CA ILE A 6 2.89 -3.95 -3.14
C ILE A 6 1.52 -3.30 -3.29
N ILE A 7 1.09 -2.60 -2.26
CA ILE A 7 -0.15 -1.82 -2.30
C ILE A 7 0.19 -0.39 -2.70
N GLY A 8 -0.45 0.12 -3.74
CA GLY A 8 -0.12 1.42 -4.31
C GLY A 8 1.00 1.35 -5.35
N ALA A 9 0.98 0.31 -6.18
CA ALA A 9 2.02 0.03 -7.17
C ALA A 9 1.86 0.75 -8.50
N THR A 10 0.79 1.52 -8.71
CA THR A 10 0.47 2.11 -10.02
C THR A 10 1.12 3.46 -10.25
N SER A 11 1.81 4.02 -9.27
CA SER A 11 2.48 5.32 -9.39
C SER A 11 3.57 5.49 -8.32
N GLY A 12 4.45 6.45 -8.54
CA GLY A 12 5.42 6.92 -7.55
C GLY A 12 6.36 5.84 -7.04
N ILE A 13 6.59 5.87 -5.73
CA ILE A 13 7.54 4.98 -5.05
C ILE A 13 7.13 3.51 -5.19
N GLY A 14 5.85 3.20 -5.04
CA GLY A 14 5.36 1.82 -5.15
C GLY A 14 5.61 1.21 -6.52
N GLU A 15 5.44 1.97 -7.59
CA GLU A 15 5.73 1.53 -8.95
C GLU A 15 7.23 1.23 -9.14
N GLU A 16 8.09 2.13 -8.66
CA GLU A 16 9.54 1.93 -8.78
C GLU A 16 10.03 0.74 -7.95
N VAL A 17 9.48 0.53 -6.76
CA VAL A 17 9.80 -0.65 -5.94
C VAL A 17 9.37 -1.93 -6.67
N ALA A 18 8.19 -1.93 -7.28
CA ALA A 18 7.72 -3.08 -8.07
C ALA A 18 8.70 -3.42 -9.19
N LYS A 19 9.14 -2.43 -9.95
CA LYS A 19 10.11 -2.62 -11.04
C LYS A 19 11.44 -3.17 -10.54
N LEU A 20 11.95 -2.64 -9.42
CA LEU A 20 13.20 -3.12 -8.83
C LEU A 20 13.11 -4.57 -8.37
N LEU A 21 12.01 -4.95 -7.72
CA LEU A 21 11.81 -6.32 -7.25
C LEU A 21 11.69 -7.31 -8.42
N ILE A 22 11.04 -6.90 -9.52
CA ILE A 22 10.98 -7.71 -10.74
C ILE A 22 12.38 -7.95 -11.28
N GLN A 23 13.21 -6.91 -11.37
CA GLN A 23 14.60 -7.03 -11.84
C GLN A 23 15.43 -7.97 -10.96
N GLN A 24 15.11 -8.05 -9.67
CA GLN A 24 15.77 -8.94 -8.72
C GLN A 24 15.23 -10.36 -8.71
N GLY A 25 14.27 -10.66 -9.57
CA GLY A 25 13.71 -12.00 -9.70
C GLY A 25 12.60 -12.34 -8.71
N TRP A 26 12.03 -11.35 -8.04
CA TRP A 26 10.89 -11.58 -7.17
C TRP A 26 9.63 -11.85 -7.98
N HIS A 27 8.76 -12.71 -7.45
CA HIS A 27 7.39 -12.84 -7.90
C HIS A 27 6.55 -11.84 -7.11
N ILE A 28 5.82 -10.96 -7.77
CA ILE A 28 5.12 -9.87 -7.08
C ILE A 28 3.62 -9.88 -7.34
N GLY A 29 2.88 -9.51 -6.30
CA GLY A 29 1.48 -9.14 -6.39
C GLY A 29 1.36 -7.61 -6.28
N ILE A 30 0.64 -7.01 -7.19
CA ILE A 30 0.42 -5.56 -7.18
C ILE A 30 -1.05 -5.24 -7.01
N ALA A 31 -1.33 -4.24 -6.20
CA ALA A 31 -2.69 -3.80 -5.94
C ALA A 31 -2.80 -2.29 -5.99
N GLY A 32 -3.95 -1.81 -6.41
CA GLY A 32 -4.30 -0.41 -6.52
C GLY A 32 -5.72 -0.25 -7.04
N ARG A 33 -6.19 0.99 -7.12
CA ARG A 33 -7.56 1.29 -7.54
C ARG A 33 -7.76 1.27 -9.05
N ARG A 34 -6.67 1.48 -9.83
CA ARG A 34 -6.73 1.63 -11.28
C ARG A 34 -6.33 0.33 -11.96
N GLU A 35 -7.32 -0.45 -12.38
CA GLU A 35 -7.10 -1.76 -12.97
C GLU A 35 -6.27 -1.70 -14.26
N GLU A 36 -6.54 -0.71 -15.13
CA GLU A 36 -5.78 -0.53 -16.36
C GLU A 36 -4.29 -0.32 -16.11
N ALA A 37 -3.93 0.45 -15.07
CA ALA A 37 -2.55 0.68 -14.70
C ALA A 37 -1.88 -0.59 -14.15
N LEU A 38 -2.63 -1.41 -13.41
CA LEU A 38 -2.15 -2.72 -12.94
C LEU A 38 -1.88 -3.66 -14.12
N GLU A 39 -2.80 -3.75 -15.06
CA GLU A 39 -2.66 -4.58 -16.26
C GLU A 39 -1.46 -4.16 -17.11
N LYS A 40 -1.27 -2.84 -17.25
CA LYS A 40 -0.14 -2.28 -17.98
C LYS A 40 1.20 -2.66 -17.36
N LEU A 41 1.30 -2.61 -16.04
CA LEU A 41 2.51 -3.03 -15.33
C LEU A 41 2.71 -4.54 -15.44
N GLN A 42 1.65 -5.32 -15.30
CA GLN A 42 1.70 -6.79 -15.46
C GLN A 42 2.24 -7.19 -16.84
N ALA A 43 1.86 -6.47 -17.89
CA ALA A 43 2.30 -6.75 -19.25
C ALA A 43 3.83 -6.59 -19.43
N THR A 44 4.50 -5.84 -18.56
CA THR A 44 5.96 -5.65 -18.63
C THR A 44 6.76 -6.88 -18.17
N ALA A 45 6.14 -7.76 -17.37
CA ALA A 45 6.79 -8.96 -16.87
C ALA A 45 5.76 -10.09 -16.69
N PRO A 46 5.22 -10.63 -17.81
CA PRO A 46 4.21 -11.68 -17.74
C PRO A 46 4.75 -12.91 -17.01
N GLY A 47 3.92 -13.47 -16.14
CA GLY A 47 4.30 -14.63 -15.32
C GLY A 47 5.04 -14.29 -14.03
N GLN A 48 5.50 -13.04 -13.84
CA GLN A 48 6.11 -12.57 -12.60
C GLN A 48 5.18 -11.72 -11.76
N ILE A 49 4.08 -11.22 -12.32
CA ILE A 49 3.19 -10.24 -11.68
C ILE A 49 1.77 -10.79 -11.63
N GLU A 50 1.22 -10.85 -10.43
CA GLU A 50 -0.21 -11.03 -10.18
C GLU A 50 -0.84 -9.68 -9.86
N ILE A 51 -2.07 -9.45 -10.26
CA ILE A 51 -2.75 -8.19 -10.03
C ILE A 51 -4.06 -8.38 -9.26
N GLN A 52 -4.42 -7.36 -8.50
CA GLN A 52 -5.68 -7.29 -7.80
C GLN A 52 -6.13 -5.83 -7.66
N ARG A 53 -7.29 -5.50 -8.23
CA ARG A 53 -7.89 -4.20 -7.93
C ARG A 53 -8.29 -4.16 -6.46
N LEU A 54 -7.85 -3.13 -5.74
CA LEU A 54 -8.05 -3.00 -4.30
C LEU A 54 -8.03 -1.52 -3.91
N ASP A 55 -9.02 -1.10 -3.14
CA ASP A 55 -9.06 0.19 -2.49
C ASP A 55 -8.91 -0.02 -0.98
N VAL A 56 -7.88 0.55 -0.38
CA VAL A 56 -7.60 0.37 1.06
C VAL A 56 -8.71 0.93 1.95
N THR A 57 -9.53 1.84 1.44
CA THR A 57 -10.68 2.41 2.17
C THR A 57 -11.90 1.50 2.17
N ASP A 58 -11.91 0.46 1.34
CA ASP A 58 -12.99 -0.51 1.28
C ASP A 58 -12.89 -1.53 2.41
N PRO A 59 -14.03 -1.83 3.10
CA PRO A 59 -14.05 -2.90 4.09
C PRO A 59 -13.63 -4.28 3.55
N ASP A 60 -13.79 -4.52 2.24
CA ASP A 60 -13.42 -5.78 1.59
C ASP A 60 -11.92 -5.90 1.28
N ALA A 61 -11.15 -4.85 1.49
CA ALA A 61 -9.72 -4.84 1.14
C ALA A 61 -8.92 -6.01 1.76
N PRO A 62 -9.15 -6.41 3.02
CA PRO A 62 -8.46 -7.59 3.57
C PRO A 62 -8.76 -8.88 2.82
N THR A 63 -9.99 -9.09 2.38
CA THR A 63 -10.39 -10.26 1.59
C THR A 63 -9.71 -10.25 0.22
N LEU A 64 -9.60 -9.08 -0.41
CA LEU A 64 -8.90 -8.92 -1.68
C LEU A 64 -7.39 -9.13 -1.53
N LEU A 65 -6.81 -8.73 -0.41
CA LEU A 65 -5.41 -9.03 -0.09
C LEU A 65 -5.18 -10.55 -0.01
N GLU A 66 -6.05 -11.27 0.68
CA GLU A 66 -5.98 -12.74 0.77
C GLU A 66 -6.08 -13.39 -0.61
N THR A 67 -6.94 -12.86 -1.48
CA THR A 67 -7.06 -13.34 -2.87
C THR A 67 -5.74 -13.15 -3.61
N LEU A 68 -5.09 -12.00 -3.46
CA LEU A 68 -3.80 -11.73 -4.11
C LEU A 68 -2.69 -12.63 -3.56
N ILE A 69 -2.67 -12.85 -2.25
CA ILE A 69 -1.72 -13.77 -1.61
C ILE A 69 -1.87 -15.18 -2.19
N ARG A 70 -3.09 -15.66 -2.37
CA ARG A 70 -3.35 -16.98 -2.96
C ARG A 70 -2.90 -17.05 -4.41
N LYS A 71 -3.18 -16.03 -5.22
CA LYS A 71 -2.68 -15.96 -6.61
C LYS A 71 -1.15 -16.06 -6.67
N LEU A 72 -0.50 -15.42 -5.72
CA LEU A 72 0.97 -15.37 -5.64
C LEU A 72 1.58 -16.65 -5.05
N GLY A 73 0.80 -17.42 -4.32
CA GLY A 73 1.25 -18.63 -3.62
C GLY A 73 1.88 -18.36 -2.26
N GLY A 74 1.71 -17.19 -1.71
CA GLY A 74 2.23 -16.76 -0.41
C GLY A 74 2.75 -15.32 -0.44
N MET A 75 3.29 -14.87 0.70
CA MET A 75 3.82 -13.51 0.83
C MET A 75 4.99 -13.52 1.82
N ASP A 76 6.13 -12.96 1.41
CA ASP A 76 7.32 -12.80 2.26
C ASP A 76 7.54 -11.33 2.65
N LEU A 77 7.12 -10.41 1.78
CA LEU A 77 7.18 -8.97 1.99
C LEU A 77 5.84 -8.34 1.66
N PHE A 78 5.34 -7.53 2.60
CA PHE A 78 4.19 -6.64 2.36
C PHE A 78 4.70 -5.20 2.34
N PHE A 79 4.50 -4.51 1.22
CA PHE A 79 4.96 -3.14 1.02
C PHE A 79 3.75 -2.23 0.83
N LEU A 80 3.54 -1.30 1.76
CA LEU A 80 2.41 -0.37 1.71
C LEU A 80 2.89 1.02 1.30
N SER A 81 2.51 1.41 0.09
CA SER A 81 2.82 2.74 -0.49
C SER A 81 1.56 3.55 -0.77
N SER A 82 0.37 3.02 -0.44
CA SER A 82 -0.88 3.74 -0.60
C SER A 82 -1.05 4.77 0.49
N GLY A 83 -0.82 6.01 0.15
CA GLY A 83 -1.05 7.14 1.03
C GLY A 83 -1.40 8.35 0.18
N ILE A 84 -2.18 9.23 0.72
CA ILE A 84 -2.54 10.49 0.08
C ILE A 84 -2.24 11.66 0.99
N GLY A 85 -2.00 12.81 0.40
CA GLY A 85 -1.84 14.05 1.11
C GLY A 85 -2.03 15.21 0.18
N SER A 86 -2.70 16.22 0.66
CA SER A 86 -2.93 17.45 -0.09
C SER A 86 -2.73 18.64 0.82
N GLN A 87 -2.21 19.73 0.27
CA GLN A 87 -2.23 20.99 0.96
C GLN A 87 -3.67 21.44 1.17
N ASN A 88 -3.97 21.94 2.34
CA ASN A 88 -5.33 22.36 2.71
C ASN A 88 -5.29 23.63 3.55
N PRO A 89 -4.86 24.77 2.96
CA PRO A 89 -4.72 26.03 3.71
C PRO A 89 -6.05 26.55 4.25
N ASP A 90 -7.17 26.21 3.61
CA ASP A 90 -8.51 26.63 4.05
C ASP A 90 -9.15 25.64 5.00
N LEU A 91 -8.44 24.57 5.36
CA LEU A 91 -8.88 23.52 6.27
C LEU A 91 -10.25 22.93 5.89
N LYS A 92 -10.42 22.59 4.61
CA LYS A 92 -11.65 21.98 4.10
C LYS A 92 -11.84 20.57 4.67
N PRO A 93 -12.97 20.27 5.33
CA PRO A 93 -13.17 18.99 5.99
C PRO A 93 -13.06 17.77 5.06
N GLU A 94 -13.54 17.87 3.84
CA GLU A 94 -13.51 16.76 2.88
C GLU A 94 -12.08 16.32 2.54
N ILE A 95 -11.13 17.25 2.49
CA ILE A 95 -9.69 16.93 2.26
C ILE A 95 -9.12 16.21 3.47
N GLU A 96 -9.36 16.74 4.67
CA GLU A 96 -8.87 16.16 5.91
C GLU A 96 -9.46 14.77 6.16
N LEU A 97 -10.77 14.61 5.95
CA LEU A 97 -11.45 13.32 6.15
C LEU A 97 -10.99 12.29 5.13
N ASN A 98 -10.82 12.67 3.86
CA ASN A 98 -10.32 11.75 2.84
C ASN A 98 -8.90 11.28 3.15
N THR A 99 -8.04 12.17 3.61
CA THR A 99 -6.68 11.85 4.05
C THR A 99 -6.71 10.86 5.21
N ALA A 100 -7.56 11.10 6.22
CA ALA A 100 -7.70 10.21 7.36
C ALA A 100 -8.23 8.82 6.96
N ARG A 101 -9.22 8.74 6.09
CA ARG A 101 -9.75 7.44 5.62
C ARG A 101 -8.67 6.59 4.97
N THR A 102 -7.84 7.18 4.13
CA THR A 102 -6.78 6.44 3.45
C THR A 102 -5.62 6.14 4.39
N ASN A 103 -5.12 7.15 5.09
CA ASN A 103 -3.86 7.04 5.82
C ASN A 103 -4.01 6.48 7.24
N VAL A 104 -5.21 6.52 7.82
CA VAL A 104 -5.49 5.92 9.14
C VAL A 104 -6.30 4.66 9.00
N GLU A 105 -7.52 4.74 8.49
CA GLU A 105 -8.38 3.56 8.36
C GLU A 105 -7.82 2.56 7.37
N GLY A 106 -7.46 2.99 6.16
CA GLY A 106 -6.90 2.13 5.13
C GLY A 106 -5.57 1.52 5.55
N PHE A 107 -4.69 2.32 6.13
CA PHE A 107 -3.43 1.84 6.70
C PHE A 107 -3.67 0.75 7.77
N THR A 108 -4.52 1.04 8.74
CA THR A 108 -4.81 0.11 9.84
C THR A 108 -5.36 -1.21 9.29
N ARG A 109 -6.32 -1.11 8.37
CA ARG A 109 -6.95 -2.29 7.74
C ARG A 109 -5.93 -3.18 7.06
N MET A 110 -5.05 -2.60 6.28
CA MET A 110 -4.09 -3.35 5.49
C MET A 110 -2.94 -3.90 6.33
N VAL A 111 -2.40 -3.11 7.24
CA VAL A 111 -1.29 -3.55 8.10
C VAL A 111 -1.72 -4.65 9.07
N THR A 112 -2.92 -4.53 9.66
CA THR A 112 -3.42 -5.59 10.54
C THR A 112 -3.69 -6.89 9.78
N ALA A 113 -4.20 -6.81 8.55
CA ALA A 113 -4.40 -7.98 7.72
C ALA A 113 -3.07 -8.66 7.37
N ALA A 114 -2.07 -7.88 6.96
CA ALA A 114 -0.74 -8.41 6.65
C ALA A 114 -0.06 -9.01 7.89
N PHE A 115 -0.16 -8.33 9.03
CA PHE A 115 0.40 -8.83 10.28
C PHE A 115 -0.20 -10.17 10.69
N ASN A 116 -1.53 -10.29 10.62
CA ASN A 116 -2.21 -11.54 10.97
C ASN A 116 -1.81 -12.68 10.02
N HIS A 117 -1.68 -12.39 8.73
CA HIS A 117 -1.17 -13.39 7.78
C HIS A 117 0.22 -13.87 8.18
N PHE A 118 1.16 -12.97 8.40
CA PHE A 118 2.53 -13.34 8.78
C PHE A 118 2.59 -14.06 10.12
N LYS A 119 1.77 -13.66 11.09
CA LYS A 119 1.68 -14.35 12.37
C LYS A 119 1.28 -15.81 12.19
N ASN A 120 0.32 -16.09 11.31
CA ASN A 120 -0.16 -17.44 11.04
C ASN A 120 0.86 -18.27 10.25
N GLU A 121 1.66 -17.61 9.40
CA GLU A 121 2.66 -18.29 8.56
C GLU A 121 4.05 -18.36 9.18
N GLY A 122 4.22 -17.86 10.40
CA GLY A 122 5.49 -17.94 11.12
C GLY A 122 6.45 -16.77 10.89
N GLY A 123 6.06 -15.74 10.19
CA GLY A 123 6.86 -14.53 10.02
C GLY A 123 6.79 -13.92 8.62
N GLY A 124 7.36 -12.73 8.51
CA GLY A 124 7.42 -11.96 7.27
C GLY A 124 7.92 -10.56 7.53
N HIS A 125 7.91 -9.74 6.50
CA HIS A 125 8.40 -8.37 6.57
C HIS A 125 7.30 -7.39 6.14
N ILE A 126 7.04 -6.39 6.95
CA ILE A 126 6.12 -5.29 6.62
C ILE A 126 6.94 -4.01 6.45
N ALA A 127 6.82 -3.38 5.30
CA ALA A 127 7.44 -2.09 5.01
C ALA A 127 6.37 -1.08 4.63
N VAL A 128 6.47 0.11 5.18
CA VAL A 128 5.50 1.20 4.96
C VAL A 128 6.25 2.46 4.56
N ILE A 129 5.76 3.15 3.55
CA ILE A 129 6.27 4.46 3.18
C ILE A 129 5.60 5.51 4.06
N SER A 130 6.40 6.17 4.89
CA SER A 130 5.98 7.30 5.69
C SER A 130 6.45 8.63 5.05
N SER A 131 6.62 9.64 5.83
CA SER A 131 7.04 10.98 5.37
C SER A 131 7.74 11.70 6.51
N ILE A 132 8.64 12.61 6.17
CA ILE A 132 9.18 13.58 7.14
C ILE A 132 8.08 14.43 7.78
N ALA A 133 6.96 14.59 7.10
CA ALA A 133 5.78 15.26 7.64
C ALA A 133 5.22 14.57 8.91
N GLY A 134 5.53 13.31 9.13
CA GLY A 134 5.19 12.59 10.35
C GLY A 134 6.12 12.88 11.53
N THR A 135 7.23 13.54 11.31
CA THR A 135 8.18 13.93 12.36
C THR A 135 7.99 15.37 12.83
N LYS A 136 7.41 16.21 11.98
CA LYS A 136 7.15 17.62 12.28
C LYS A 136 5.82 18.02 11.64
N GLY A 137 4.95 18.66 12.40
CA GLY A 137 3.68 19.13 11.90
C GLY A 137 3.81 20.17 10.80
N LEU A 138 3.11 19.97 9.70
CA LEU A 138 3.02 20.93 8.60
C LEU A 138 1.66 21.60 8.64
N GLY A 139 1.63 22.89 9.00
CA GLY A 139 0.38 23.65 9.11
C GLY A 139 -0.42 23.74 7.81
N ILE A 140 0.26 23.60 6.66
CA ILE A 140 -0.39 23.63 5.35
C ILE A 140 -1.03 22.28 4.96
N ALA A 141 -0.69 21.19 5.65
CA ALA A 141 -1.20 19.85 5.41
C ALA A 141 -1.38 19.09 6.73
N PRO A 142 -2.31 19.55 7.61
CA PRO A 142 -2.36 19.04 8.98
C PRO A 142 -2.77 17.56 9.07
N ALA A 143 -3.80 17.12 8.35
CA ALA A 143 -4.19 15.71 8.36
C ALA A 143 -3.10 14.81 7.79
N TYR A 144 -2.41 15.24 6.75
CA TYR A 144 -1.29 14.48 6.20
C TYR A 144 -0.21 14.26 7.26
N SER A 145 0.23 15.32 7.92
CA SER A 145 1.24 15.24 9.00
C SER A 145 0.77 14.35 10.15
N ALA A 146 -0.45 14.56 10.62
CA ALA A 146 -1.02 13.79 11.73
C ALA A 146 -1.15 12.30 11.37
N THR A 147 -1.60 11.97 10.17
CA THR A 147 -1.76 10.58 9.73
C THR A 147 -0.41 9.90 9.54
N LYS A 148 0.60 10.59 9.04
CA LYS A 148 1.95 10.04 8.92
C LYS A 148 2.60 9.83 10.31
N ARG A 149 2.32 10.69 11.26
CA ARG A 149 2.72 10.47 12.65
C ARG A 149 2.04 9.24 13.25
N PHE A 150 0.75 9.07 12.99
CA PHE A 150 0.02 7.87 13.38
C PHE A 150 0.68 6.59 12.83
N GLN A 151 1.06 6.60 11.55
CA GLN A 151 1.73 5.46 10.92
C GLN A 151 3.11 5.18 11.54
N ASN A 152 3.82 6.20 12.01
CA ASN A 152 5.14 6.06 12.64
C ASN A 152 5.07 5.45 14.04
N THR A 153 3.91 5.55 14.70
CA THR A 153 3.73 5.03 16.06
C THR A 153 3.42 3.55 16.05
#